data_b4a663c14d0309abf7e008b1b989da7e
#
_entry.id   b4a663c14d0309abf7e008b1b989da7e
#
_cell.length_a   1.000
_cell.length_b   1.000
_cell.length_c   1.000
_cell.angle_alpha   90.00
_cell.angle_beta   90.00
_cell.angle_gamma   90.00
#
_symmetry.space_group_name_H-M   'P 1'
#
loop_
_entity.id
_entity.type
_entity.pdbx_description
1 polymer ?
#
loop_
_entity_poly.entity_id
_entity_poly.type
_entity_poly.pdbx_seq_one_letter_code
_entity_poly.pdbx_strand_id
1 'polypeptide(L)'
;MDENQLHLDDIYQMKYAEQHEHFTEFLIWLKAGEHSREEYSKLPNNETCNAYLKEVFRFYTFMERENGQSESLKVLSDAQTIVRNSIGVRRVLNRKSFHGYLKEKGHQGKTIEQDKIVSLLQECANCRDQVLLLLLAETGFRIGELLGVRYMEDIDYKNHMIYVNFREDNENGARAKNAEFRRAKVSDATFDILMFYIEDYKELIMKQEYLFINISGDYVGKPFKVSGVYAMLRRLESKTGIKASPHRLRHYFANARRKDGWKLELISQALGHRSIETTMKYLNITDEELIQVSDEFYNKHQAMYGIQNLL
;
A
#
# COMPACT_ATOMS: atom_id res chain seq x y z
N MET A 1 -30.04 -0.77 -10.96
CA MET A 1 -31.05 0.31 -10.83
C MET A 1 -32.17 0.17 -11.86
N ASP A 2 -31.89 -0.29 -13.07
CA ASP A 2 -32.91 -0.44 -14.11
C ASP A 2 -34.00 -1.49 -13.82
N GLU A 3 -33.70 -2.49 -13.01
CA GLU A 3 -34.65 -3.56 -12.67
C GLU A 3 -35.76 -3.12 -11.69
N ASN A 4 -35.54 -2.07 -10.88
CA ASN A 4 -36.48 -1.60 -9.87
C ASN A 4 -37.09 -0.23 -10.17
N GLN A 5 -36.83 0.38 -11.33
CA GLN A 5 -37.29 1.73 -11.73
C GLN A 5 -37.00 2.84 -10.69
N LEU A 6 -36.02 2.66 -9.83
CA LEU A 6 -35.61 3.64 -8.82
C LEU A 6 -34.73 4.72 -9.45
N HIS A 7 -35.12 5.99 -9.28
CA HIS A 7 -34.27 7.13 -9.59
C HIS A 7 -33.23 7.34 -8.47
N LEU A 8 -32.07 7.93 -8.84
CA LEU A 8 -30.99 8.20 -7.87
C LEU A 8 -31.45 9.02 -6.66
N ASP A 9 -32.44 9.90 -6.87
CA ASP A 9 -32.96 10.78 -5.82
C ASP A 9 -33.96 10.09 -4.89
N ASP A 10 -34.59 9.00 -5.30
CA ASP A 10 -35.61 8.28 -4.51
C ASP A 10 -35.01 7.75 -3.21
N ILE A 11 -33.72 7.46 -3.19
CA ILE A 11 -33.04 6.92 -2.02
C ILE A 11 -33.10 7.88 -0.81
N TYR A 12 -33.12 9.19 -1.06
CA TYR A 12 -33.16 10.17 0.03
C TYR A 12 -34.53 10.18 0.75
N GLN A 13 -35.60 9.78 0.05
CA GLN A 13 -36.95 9.68 0.61
C GLN A 13 -37.15 8.44 1.49
N MET A 14 -36.30 7.43 1.29
CA MET A 14 -36.35 6.18 2.04
C MET A 14 -36.10 6.40 3.53
N LYS A 15 -36.71 5.57 4.39
CA LYS A 15 -36.35 5.50 5.81
C LYS A 15 -34.98 4.86 6.00
N TYR A 16 -34.40 5.04 7.18
CA TYR A 16 -33.10 4.44 7.52
C TYR A 16 -33.04 2.93 7.24
N ALA A 17 -34.09 2.18 7.64
CA ALA A 17 -34.12 0.73 7.44
C ALA A 17 -34.16 0.33 5.96
N GLU A 18 -34.92 1.05 5.15
CA GLU A 18 -35.01 0.83 3.70
C GLU A 18 -33.67 1.16 3.00
N GLN A 19 -33.03 2.27 3.36
CA GLN A 19 -31.71 2.58 2.86
C GLN A 19 -30.67 1.52 3.28
N HIS A 20 -30.75 1.05 4.53
CA HIS A 20 -29.83 0.04 5.05
C HIS A 20 -29.98 -1.28 4.30
N GLU A 21 -31.21 -1.73 4.06
CA GLU A 21 -31.52 -2.92 3.28
C GLU A 21 -31.01 -2.79 1.84
N HIS A 22 -31.33 -1.70 1.16
CA HIS A 22 -30.89 -1.42 -0.21
C HIS A 22 -29.35 -1.49 -0.38
N PHE A 23 -28.58 -0.88 0.51
CA PHE A 23 -27.13 -0.94 0.44
C PHE A 23 -26.56 -2.31 0.85
N THR A 24 -27.27 -3.05 1.69
CA THR A 24 -26.91 -4.43 2.02
C THR A 24 -27.15 -5.37 0.83
N GLU A 25 -28.26 -5.23 0.13
CA GLU A 25 -28.56 -5.95 -1.12
C GLU A 25 -27.53 -5.63 -2.21
N PHE A 26 -27.13 -4.36 -2.34
CA PHE A 26 -26.04 -3.97 -3.25
C PHE A 26 -24.74 -4.72 -2.95
N LEU A 27 -24.38 -4.90 -1.68
CA LEU A 27 -23.18 -5.69 -1.30
C LEU A 27 -23.34 -7.17 -1.66
N ILE A 28 -24.54 -7.74 -1.49
CA ILE A 28 -24.83 -9.13 -1.85
C ILE A 28 -24.73 -9.32 -3.36
N TRP A 29 -25.32 -8.43 -4.14
CA TRP A 29 -25.27 -8.40 -5.59
C TRP A 29 -23.81 -8.29 -6.12
N LEU A 30 -22.99 -7.41 -5.54
CA LEU A 30 -21.57 -7.33 -5.85
C LEU A 30 -20.84 -8.64 -5.55
N LYS A 31 -21.12 -9.24 -4.39
CA LYS A 31 -20.48 -10.47 -3.94
C LYS A 31 -20.85 -11.68 -4.78
N ALA A 32 -22.07 -11.72 -5.31
CA ALA A 32 -22.54 -12.74 -6.25
C ALA A 32 -21.88 -12.59 -7.64
N GLY A 33 -21.27 -11.44 -7.93
CA GLY A 33 -20.66 -11.17 -9.25
C GLY A 33 -21.66 -10.70 -10.30
N GLU A 34 -22.93 -10.47 -9.94
CA GLU A 34 -24.01 -10.09 -10.85
C GLU A 34 -23.85 -8.70 -11.47
N HIS A 35 -22.93 -7.88 -10.92
CA HIS A 35 -22.58 -6.55 -11.43
C HIS A 35 -21.78 -6.59 -12.73
N SER A 36 -21.29 -7.76 -13.15
CA SER A 36 -20.50 -7.92 -14.39
C SER A 36 -21.31 -8.57 -15.49
N ARG A 37 -21.09 -8.06 -16.70
CA ARG A 37 -21.61 -8.70 -17.93
C ARG A 37 -20.75 -9.88 -18.42
N GLU A 38 -19.54 -10.02 -17.86
CA GLU A 38 -18.60 -11.11 -18.18
C GLU A 38 -18.53 -12.09 -17.00
N GLU A 39 -18.41 -13.38 -17.27
CA GLU A 39 -18.12 -14.37 -16.24
C GLU A 39 -16.78 -14.08 -15.57
N TYR A 40 -16.82 -13.74 -14.30
CA TYR A 40 -15.60 -13.53 -13.54
C TYR A 40 -14.90 -14.87 -13.26
N SER A 41 -13.63 -14.95 -13.59
CA SER A 41 -12.76 -16.04 -13.14
C SER A 41 -12.59 -16.06 -11.61
N LYS A 42 -12.92 -14.95 -10.92
CA LYS A 42 -12.83 -14.83 -9.47
C LYS A 42 -13.80 -13.78 -8.94
N LEU A 43 -14.72 -14.19 -8.08
CA LEU A 43 -15.67 -13.31 -7.40
C LEU A 43 -14.95 -12.29 -6.50
N PRO A 44 -15.47 -11.06 -6.36
CA PRO A 44 -14.89 -10.04 -5.49
C PRO A 44 -14.94 -10.48 -4.03
N ASN A 45 -13.87 -10.16 -3.30
CA ASN A 45 -13.82 -10.41 -1.86
C ASN A 45 -14.57 -9.32 -1.07
N ASN A 46 -14.78 -9.54 0.22
CA ASN A 46 -15.51 -8.61 1.08
C ASN A 46 -14.90 -7.20 1.11
N GLU A 47 -13.56 -7.08 1.08
CA GLU A 47 -12.87 -5.78 1.03
C GLU A 47 -13.18 -5.02 -0.25
N THR A 48 -13.19 -5.73 -1.39
CA THR A 48 -13.51 -5.15 -2.70
C THR A 48 -14.97 -4.68 -2.72
N CYS A 49 -15.91 -5.50 -2.24
CA CYS A 49 -17.32 -5.12 -2.16
C CYS A 49 -17.51 -3.88 -1.27
N ASN A 50 -16.89 -3.88 -0.08
CA ASN A 50 -16.95 -2.73 0.83
C ASN A 50 -16.29 -1.47 0.21
N ALA A 51 -15.24 -1.62 -0.57
CA ALA A 51 -14.61 -0.50 -1.27
C ALA A 51 -15.56 0.11 -2.30
N TYR A 52 -16.25 -0.70 -3.10
CA TYR A 52 -17.27 -0.20 -4.04
C TYR A 52 -18.41 0.53 -3.32
N LEU A 53 -18.92 -0.01 -2.22
CA LEU A 53 -19.96 0.68 -1.45
C LEU A 53 -19.47 2.01 -0.88
N LYS A 54 -18.22 2.09 -0.42
CA LYS A 54 -17.62 3.35 0.04
C LYS A 54 -17.54 4.40 -1.07
N GLU A 55 -17.26 4.00 -2.30
CA GLU A 55 -17.29 4.92 -3.45
C GLU A 55 -18.71 5.36 -3.81
N VAL A 56 -19.70 4.47 -3.72
CA VAL A 56 -21.12 4.81 -3.87
C VAL A 56 -21.53 5.85 -2.82
N PHE A 57 -21.14 5.66 -1.56
CA PHE A 57 -21.43 6.65 -0.51
C PHE A 57 -20.72 7.99 -0.75
N ARG A 58 -19.51 7.98 -1.30
CA ARG A 58 -18.81 9.22 -1.69
C ARG A 58 -19.54 9.94 -2.80
N PHE A 59 -20.04 9.21 -3.78
CA PHE A 59 -20.86 9.76 -4.87
C PHE A 59 -22.11 10.45 -4.33
N TYR A 60 -22.89 9.79 -3.45
CA TYR A 60 -24.07 10.40 -2.84
C TYR A 60 -23.71 11.63 -1.99
N THR A 61 -22.65 11.57 -1.21
CA THR A 61 -22.18 12.74 -0.44
C THR A 61 -21.76 13.90 -1.33
N PHE A 62 -21.19 13.62 -2.51
CA PHE A 62 -20.87 14.65 -3.52
C PHE A 62 -22.17 15.26 -4.07
N MET A 63 -23.14 14.44 -4.48
CA MET A 63 -24.44 14.90 -4.98
C MET A 63 -25.18 15.79 -3.97
N GLU A 64 -25.15 15.43 -2.68
CA GLU A 64 -25.73 16.25 -1.59
C GLU A 64 -25.14 17.65 -1.55
N ARG A 65 -23.82 17.78 -1.75
CA ARG A 65 -23.13 19.07 -1.70
C ARG A 65 -23.38 19.94 -2.93
N GLU A 66 -23.34 19.33 -4.14
CA GLU A 66 -23.49 20.05 -5.40
C GLU A 66 -24.94 20.49 -5.67
N ASN A 67 -25.91 19.63 -5.37
CA ASN A 67 -27.32 19.88 -5.68
C ASN A 67 -28.07 20.67 -4.59
N GLY A 68 -27.38 21.03 -3.47
CA GLY A 68 -28.02 21.73 -2.36
C GLY A 68 -29.20 20.98 -1.77
N GLN A 69 -29.18 19.64 -1.85
CA GLN A 69 -30.27 18.81 -1.33
C GLN A 69 -30.37 18.99 0.17
N SER A 70 -31.60 19.26 0.63
CA SER A 70 -31.92 19.42 2.06
C SER A 70 -31.87 18.12 2.85
N GLU A 71 -31.86 16.98 2.17
CA GLU A 71 -31.86 15.65 2.76
C GLU A 71 -30.53 14.92 2.51
N SER A 72 -29.96 14.39 3.58
CA SER A 72 -28.76 13.54 3.54
C SER A 72 -29.13 12.06 3.69
N LEU A 73 -28.22 11.17 3.23
CA LEU A 73 -28.38 9.74 3.44
C LEU A 73 -28.45 9.41 4.94
N LYS A 74 -29.58 8.90 5.38
CA LYS A 74 -29.85 8.56 6.80
C LYS A 74 -28.86 7.49 7.32
N VAL A 75 -28.41 6.57 6.45
CA VAL A 75 -27.40 5.54 6.78
C VAL A 75 -25.98 6.10 6.97
N LEU A 76 -25.75 7.35 6.58
CA LEU A 76 -24.47 8.05 6.77
C LEU A 76 -24.55 9.13 7.84
N SER A 77 -25.74 9.38 8.42
CA SER A 77 -25.90 10.35 9.50
C SER A 77 -25.05 9.90 10.70
N ASP A 78 -24.24 10.83 11.23
CA ASP A 78 -23.43 10.57 12.41
C ASP A 78 -24.32 10.44 13.64
N ALA A 79 -24.48 9.21 14.14
CA ALA A 79 -25.11 9.01 15.43
C ALA A 79 -24.09 9.38 16.53
N GLN A 80 -24.36 10.47 17.24
CA GLN A 80 -23.59 10.84 18.42
C GLN A 80 -23.95 9.91 19.59
N THR A 81 -23.00 9.07 19.98
CA THR A 81 -23.15 8.25 21.18
C THR A 81 -22.31 8.82 22.30
N ILE A 82 -22.93 9.18 23.42
CA ILE A 82 -22.24 9.62 24.62
C ILE A 82 -21.80 8.38 25.38
N VAL A 83 -20.50 8.10 25.38
CA VAL A 83 -19.91 7.02 26.18
C VAL A 83 -19.34 7.61 27.46
N ARG A 84 -19.75 7.09 28.62
CA ARG A 84 -19.14 7.40 29.91
C ARG A 84 -18.12 6.32 30.23
N ASN A 85 -16.89 6.71 30.54
CA ASN A 85 -15.93 5.78 31.11
C ASN A 85 -16.22 5.54 32.62
N SER A 86 -15.51 4.59 33.24
CA SER A 86 -15.64 4.24 34.63
C SER A 86 -15.34 5.41 35.61
N ILE A 87 -14.71 6.48 35.10
CA ILE A 87 -14.34 7.70 35.88
C ILE A 87 -15.33 8.86 35.64
N GLY A 88 -16.45 8.60 34.91
CA GLY A 88 -17.48 9.61 34.67
C GLY A 88 -17.19 10.61 33.54
N VAL A 89 -16.07 10.50 32.82
CA VAL A 89 -15.73 11.38 31.68
C VAL A 89 -16.61 11.05 30.50
N ARG A 90 -17.34 12.06 30.01
CA ARG A 90 -18.18 11.93 28.81
C ARG A 90 -17.32 12.09 27.56
N ARG A 91 -17.33 11.09 26.67
CA ARG A 91 -16.81 11.21 25.31
C ARG A 91 -17.97 11.11 24.32
N VAL A 92 -18.04 12.05 23.40
CA VAL A 92 -18.94 11.98 22.25
C VAL A 92 -18.21 11.18 21.18
N LEU A 93 -18.72 10.00 20.84
CA LEU A 93 -18.25 9.20 19.73
C LEU A 93 -19.21 9.38 18.57
N ASN A 94 -18.71 9.96 17.48
CA ASN A 94 -19.43 9.98 16.19
C ASN A 94 -19.28 8.60 15.54
N ARG A 95 -20.35 7.83 15.49
CA ARG A 95 -20.38 6.57 14.78
C ARG A 95 -21.15 6.75 13.48
N LYS A 96 -20.54 6.37 12.36
CA LYS A 96 -21.29 6.19 11.11
C LYS A 96 -22.38 5.14 11.35
N SER A 97 -23.60 5.44 10.98
CA SER A 97 -24.75 4.61 11.32
C SER A 97 -24.89 3.35 10.45
N PHE A 98 -24.21 3.26 9.30
CA PHE A 98 -24.24 2.06 8.47
C PHE A 98 -23.42 0.92 9.05
N HIS A 99 -24.06 -0.18 9.39
CA HIS A 99 -23.44 -1.37 9.98
C HIS A 99 -23.43 -2.59 9.05
N GLY A 100 -23.91 -2.45 7.80
CA GLY A 100 -24.04 -3.53 6.82
C GLY A 100 -22.75 -3.92 6.10
N TYR A 101 -21.60 -3.34 6.45
CA TYR A 101 -20.32 -3.73 5.82
C TYR A 101 -20.01 -5.20 6.05
N LEU A 102 -19.57 -5.87 4.98
CA LEU A 102 -19.12 -7.26 5.06
C LEU A 102 -17.88 -7.37 5.94
N LYS A 103 -17.81 -8.42 6.78
CA LYS A 103 -16.66 -8.65 7.67
C LYS A 103 -15.41 -8.86 6.84
N GLU A 104 -14.47 -7.94 6.94
CA GLU A 104 -13.16 -8.03 6.29
C GLU A 104 -12.28 -9.01 7.07
N LYS A 105 -11.61 -9.92 6.33
CA LYS A 105 -10.56 -10.75 6.94
C LYS A 105 -9.33 -9.87 7.03
N GLY A 106 -8.80 -9.66 8.22
CA GLY A 106 -7.54 -8.93 8.40
C GLY A 106 -6.45 -9.56 7.52
N HIS A 107 -5.93 -8.79 6.57
CA HIS A 107 -4.81 -9.23 5.77
C HIS A 107 -3.53 -8.96 6.55
N GLN A 108 -2.87 -10.01 7.01
CA GLN A 108 -1.45 -9.92 7.27
C GLN A 108 -0.75 -9.66 5.93
N GLY A 109 -0.02 -8.56 5.85
CA GLY A 109 0.72 -8.19 4.65
C GLY A 109 1.66 -9.34 4.25
N LYS A 110 1.49 -9.86 3.03
CA LYS A 110 2.37 -10.91 2.51
C LYS A 110 3.73 -10.30 2.23
N THR A 111 4.71 -10.60 3.06
CA THR A 111 6.12 -10.27 2.83
C THR A 111 6.79 -11.31 1.93
N ILE A 112 8.03 -11.05 1.56
CA ILE A 112 8.94 -11.98 0.89
C ILE A 112 10.18 -12.15 1.76
N GLU A 113 10.76 -13.30 1.80
CA GLU A 113 11.97 -13.59 2.57
C GLU A 113 13.21 -13.19 1.78
N GLN A 114 14.31 -12.90 2.47
CA GLN A 114 15.53 -12.40 1.87
C GLN A 114 16.15 -13.39 0.89
N ASP A 115 16.20 -14.68 1.22
CA ASP A 115 16.71 -15.75 0.36
C ASP A 115 15.95 -15.84 -0.96
N LYS A 116 14.64 -15.62 -0.93
CA LYS A 116 13.79 -15.56 -2.13
C LYS A 116 14.11 -14.33 -3.00
N ILE A 117 14.47 -13.18 -2.39
CA ILE A 117 14.91 -12.01 -3.15
C ILE A 117 16.25 -12.33 -3.83
N VAL A 118 17.18 -12.98 -3.14
CA VAL A 118 18.46 -13.40 -3.72
C VAL A 118 18.24 -14.34 -4.91
N SER A 119 17.35 -15.34 -4.76
CA SER A 119 17.01 -16.24 -5.86
C SER A 119 16.39 -15.53 -7.07
N LEU A 120 15.54 -14.51 -6.84
CA LEU A 120 14.98 -13.70 -7.91
C LEU A 120 16.06 -12.88 -8.63
N LEU A 121 17.02 -12.31 -7.89
CA LEU A 121 18.13 -11.53 -8.45
C LEU A 121 19.03 -12.38 -9.33
N GLN A 122 19.29 -13.64 -8.96
CA GLN A 122 20.10 -14.60 -9.74
C GLN A 122 19.42 -14.96 -11.07
N GLU A 123 18.09 -14.96 -11.13
CA GLU A 123 17.30 -15.29 -12.31
C GLU A 123 16.97 -14.08 -13.19
N CYS A 124 17.38 -12.87 -12.78
CA CYS A 124 17.23 -11.68 -13.61
C CYS A 124 18.10 -11.79 -14.86
N ALA A 125 17.52 -11.55 -16.03
CA ALA A 125 18.24 -11.64 -17.31
C ALA A 125 19.11 -10.41 -17.62
N ASN A 126 18.99 -9.32 -16.85
CA ASN A 126 19.67 -8.06 -17.11
C ASN A 126 19.79 -7.22 -15.82
N CYS A 127 20.75 -6.28 -15.82
CA CYS A 127 21.05 -5.43 -14.68
C CYS A 127 19.91 -4.44 -14.35
N ARG A 128 19.10 -3.96 -15.31
CA ARG A 128 17.91 -3.13 -15.03
C ARG A 128 16.96 -3.83 -14.07
N ASP A 129 16.62 -5.10 -14.33
CA ASP A 129 15.68 -5.86 -13.52
C ASP A 129 16.25 -6.12 -12.11
N GLN A 130 17.56 -6.38 -12.01
CA GLN A 130 18.26 -6.50 -10.72
C GLN A 130 18.21 -5.21 -9.91
N VAL A 131 18.60 -4.07 -10.51
CA VAL A 131 18.53 -2.76 -9.85
C VAL A 131 17.12 -2.43 -9.38
N LEU A 132 16.13 -2.69 -10.22
CA LEU A 132 14.72 -2.42 -9.85
C LEU A 132 14.28 -3.21 -8.62
N LEU A 133 14.61 -4.50 -8.54
CA LEU A 133 14.31 -5.35 -7.39
C LEU A 133 15.05 -4.89 -6.13
N LEU A 134 16.35 -4.59 -6.25
CA LEU A 134 17.19 -4.12 -5.16
C LEU A 134 16.67 -2.79 -4.61
N LEU A 135 16.40 -1.82 -5.47
CA LEU A 135 15.89 -0.52 -5.04
C LEU A 135 14.52 -0.62 -4.37
N LEU A 136 13.61 -1.47 -4.87
CA LEU A 136 12.34 -1.71 -4.18
C LEU A 136 12.52 -2.34 -2.79
N ALA A 137 13.49 -3.25 -2.65
CA ALA A 137 13.77 -3.93 -1.37
C ALA A 137 14.51 -3.04 -0.37
N GLU A 138 15.42 -2.18 -0.83
CA GLU A 138 16.26 -1.36 0.04
C GLU A 138 15.66 0.00 0.41
N THR A 139 14.82 0.57 -0.45
CA THR A 139 14.24 1.90 -0.21
C THR A 139 12.82 1.87 0.32
N GLY A 140 12.10 0.77 0.07
CA GLY A 140 10.69 0.66 0.36
C GLY A 140 9.82 1.64 -0.44
N PHE A 141 10.32 2.24 -1.52
CA PHE A 141 9.55 3.14 -2.39
C PHE A 141 8.38 2.40 -3.05
N ARG A 142 7.33 3.14 -3.36
CA ARG A 142 6.27 2.60 -4.22
C ARG A 142 6.77 2.50 -5.65
N ILE A 143 6.26 1.51 -6.39
CA ILE A 143 6.68 1.32 -7.78
C ILE A 143 6.50 2.58 -8.64
N GLY A 144 5.39 3.31 -8.46
CA GLY A 144 5.17 4.57 -9.17
C GLY A 144 6.15 5.69 -8.76
N GLU A 145 6.65 5.67 -7.52
CA GLU A 145 7.68 6.61 -7.07
C GLU A 145 9.01 6.27 -7.71
N LEU A 146 9.41 5.00 -7.70
CA LEU A 146 10.69 4.56 -8.26
C LEU A 146 10.76 4.75 -9.79
N LEU A 147 9.68 4.46 -10.51
CA LEU A 147 9.64 4.66 -11.97
C LEU A 147 9.59 6.14 -12.39
N GLY A 148 9.29 7.04 -11.47
CA GLY A 148 9.35 8.50 -11.69
C GLY A 148 10.73 9.11 -11.46
N VAL A 149 11.71 8.34 -10.97
CA VAL A 149 13.08 8.81 -10.70
C VAL A 149 13.78 9.20 -12.00
N ARG A 150 14.36 10.40 -12.03
CA ARG A 150 15.17 10.90 -13.13
C ARG A 150 16.65 10.75 -12.82
N TYR A 151 17.41 10.22 -13.78
CA TYR A 151 18.81 9.83 -13.52
C TYR A 151 19.73 11.02 -13.23
N MET A 152 19.47 12.21 -13.78
CA MET A 152 20.28 13.41 -13.56
C MET A 152 19.90 14.18 -12.29
N GLU A 153 18.60 14.25 -12.00
CA GLU A 153 18.06 15.18 -10.99
C GLU A 153 17.83 14.50 -9.64
N ASP A 154 17.51 13.19 -9.65
CA ASP A 154 16.99 12.51 -8.47
C ASP A 154 18.00 11.53 -7.88
N ILE A 155 19.27 11.55 -8.31
CA ILE A 155 20.33 10.69 -7.79
C ILE A 155 21.51 11.52 -7.30
N ASP A 156 21.83 11.40 -6.02
CA ASP A 156 23.09 11.89 -5.48
C ASP A 156 24.14 10.78 -5.59
N TYR A 157 24.92 10.87 -6.65
CA TYR A 157 25.95 9.89 -6.99
C TYR A 157 27.08 9.83 -5.97
N LYS A 158 27.32 10.90 -5.24
CA LYS A 158 28.38 10.97 -4.24
C LYS A 158 28.00 10.29 -2.93
N ASN A 159 26.74 10.45 -2.53
CA ASN A 159 26.25 9.97 -1.23
C ASN A 159 25.40 8.70 -1.35
N HIS A 160 25.25 8.13 -2.55
CA HIS A 160 24.42 6.98 -2.88
C HIS A 160 22.95 7.15 -2.40
N MET A 161 22.39 8.35 -2.69
CA MET A 161 21.03 8.70 -2.31
C MET A 161 20.12 8.74 -3.53
N ILE A 162 18.88 8.27 -3.36
CA ILE A 162 17.84 8.38 -4.37
C ILE A 162 16.69 9.22 -3.80
N TYR A 163 16.26 10.19 -4.58
CA TYR A 163 15.20 11.12 -4.25
C TYR A 163 13.93 10.78 -5.02
N VAL A 164 12.79 10.96 -4.38
CA VAL A 164 11.48 10.91 -5.01
C VAL A 164 10.91 12.32 -5.00
N ASN A 165 10.86 12.94 -6.17
CA ASN A 165 10.25 14.23 -6.39
C ASN A 165 8.82 14.05 -6.95
N PHE A 166 7.88 14.85 -6.47
CA PHE A 166 6.53 14.84 -6.99
C PHE A 166 6.49 15.51 -8.37
N ARG A 167 5.95 14.79 -9.36
CA ARG A 167 5.70 15.28 -10.72
C ARG A 167 4.35 14.75 -11.18
N GLU A 168 3.54 15.57 -11.80
CA GLU A 168 2.18 15.23 -12.25
C GLU A 168 2.14 14.64 -13.68
N ASP A 169 3.12 14.98 -14.49
CA ASP A 169 3.16 14.83 -15.94
C ASP A 169 4.13 13.72 -16.43
N ASN A 170 4.36 12.69 -15.64
CA ASN A 170 5.23 11.61 -16.04
C ASN A 170 4.65 10.81 -17.23
N GLU A 171 5.38 10.74 -18.34
CA GLU A 171 4.99 10.02 -19.58
C GLU A 171 4.66 8.54 -19.35
N ASN A 172 5.30 7.90 -18.40
CA ASN A 172 5.06 6.50 -18.06
C ASN A 172 3.89 6.30 -17.10
N GLY A 173 3.17 7.36 -16.73
CA GLY A 173 2.07 7.35 -15.77
C GLY A 173 2.53 7.09 -14.33
N ALA A 174 3.82 7.20 -14.05
CA ALA A 174 4.37 7.10 -12.70
C ALA A 174 3.85 8.25 -11.83
N ARG A 175 3.39 7.94 -10.61
CA ARG A 175 2.85 8.93 -9.69
C ARG A 175 3.37 8.69 -8.28
N ALA A 176 3.84 9.76 -7.64
CA ALA A 176 4.03 9.80 -6.20
C ALA A 176 2.67 10.07 -5.53
N LYS A 177 2.10 9.05 -4.91
CA LYS A 177 0.68 9.03 -4.47
C LYS A 177 0.28 10.19 -3.53
N ASN A 178 1.22 10.78 -2.80
CA ASN A 178 0.92 11.76 -1.75
C ASN A 178 1.59 13.12 -1.96
N ALA A 179 2.15 13.38 -3.13
CA ALA A 179 2.91 14.62 -3.42
C ALA A 179 4.06 14.91 -2.41
N GLU A 180 4.60 13.85 -1.78
CA GLU A 180 5.62 13.99 -0.73
C GLU A 180 7.01 13.72 -1.30
N PHE A 181 7.92 14.64 -1.01
CA PHE A 181 9.35 14.44 -1.21
C PHE A 181 9.88 13.35 -0.27
N ARG A 182 10.63 12.40 -0.81
CA ARG A 182 11.30 11.36 -0.04
C ARG A 182 12.70 11.10 -0.55
N ARG A 183 13.51 10.53 0.33
CA ARG A 183 14.87 10.14 0.01
C ARG A 183 15.24 8.83 0.71
N ALA A 184 16.09 8.06 0.08
CA ALA A 184 16.65 6.86 0.67
C ALA A 184 18.12 6.72 0.29
N LYS A 185 18.92 6.27 1.25
CA LYS A 185 20.29 5.80 0.99
C LYS A 185 20.21 4.33 0.60
N VAL A 186 20.96 3.94 -0.40
CA VAL A 186 21.12 2.55 -0.83
C VAL A 186 22.50 2.04 -0.48
N SER A 187 22.66 0.71 -0.43
CA SER A 187 23.97 0.09 -0.18
C SER A 187 24.93 0.35 -1.34
N ASP A 188 26.23 0.35 -1.05
CA ASP A 188 27.26 0.53 -2.06
C ASP A 188 27.14 -0.55 -3.16
N ALA A 189 26.87 -1.81 -2.79
CA ALA A 189 26.69 -2.89 -3.74
C ALA A 189 25.49 -2.67 -4.69
N THR A 190 24.36 -2.18 -4.17
CA THR A 190 23.20 -1.82 -5.02
C THR A 190 23.52 -0.63 -5.91
N PHE A 191 24.28 0.33 -5.41
CA PHE A 191 24.69 1.49 -6.18
C PHE A 191 25.66 1.12 -7.31
N ASP A 192 26.58 0.19 -7.08
CA ASP A 192 27.48 -0.34 -8.12
C ASP A 192 26.68 -1.00 -9.25
N ILE A 193 25.68 -1.83 -8.93
CA ILE A 193 24.80 -2.44 -9.96
C ILE A 193 23.99 -1.37 -10.69
N LEU A 194 23.55 -0.32 -10.01
CA LEU A 194 22.91 0.84 -10.63
C LEU A 194 23.83 1.52 -11.64
N MET A 195 25.11 1.72 -11.28
CA MET A 195 26.09 2.30 -12.18
C MET A 195 26.37 1.42 -13.40
N PHE A 196 26.47 0.09 -13.22
CA PHE A 196 26.54 -0.84 -14.35
C PHE A 196 25.33 -0.72 -15.28
N TYR A 197 24.13 -0.64 -14.71
CA TYR A 197 22.92 -0.45 -15.51
C TYR A 197 22.96 0.85 -16.33
N ILE A 198 23.36 1.97 -15.69
CA ILE A 198 23.44 3.26 -16.37
C ILE A 198 24.49 3.23 -17.50
N GLU A 199 25.64 2.61 -17.26
CA GLU A 199 26.70 2.52 -18.26
C GLU A 199 26.33 1.60 -19.42
N ASP A 200 25.76 0.41 -19.16
CA ASP A 200 25.32 -0.54 -20.19
C ASP A 200 24.26 0.05 -21.14
N TYR A 201 23.39 0.93 -20.64
CA TYR A 201 22.31 1.52 -21.40
C TYR A 201 22.42 3.03 -21.57
N LYS A 202 23.62 3.58 -21.39
CA LYS A 202 23.92 5.02 -21.42
C LYS A 202 23.35 5.74 -22.61
N GLU A 203 23.57 5.20 -23.82
CA GLU A 203 23.08 5.82 -25.05
C GLU A 203 21.56 5.93 -25.14
N LEU A 204 20.85 5.02 -24.48
CA LEU A 204 19.39 5.04 -24.40
C LEU A 204 18.90 5.94 -23.27
N ILE A 205 19.52 5.86 -22.09
CA ILE A 205 19.17 6.63 -20.91
C ILE A 205 19.37 8.13 -21.16
N MET A 206 20.47 8.52 -21.78
CA MET A 206 20.78 9.94 -22.05
C MET A 206 19.85 10.61 -23.10
N LYS A 207 19.03 9.85 -23.82
CA LYS A 207 18.06 10.39 -24.78
C LYS A 207 16.74 10.82 -24.15
N GLN A 208 16.56 10.59 -22.86
CA GLN A 208 15.36 10.91 -22.10
C GLN A 208 15.77 11.16 -20.62
N GLU A 209 14.84 11.39 -19.70
CA GLU A 209 15.15 11.83 -18.33
C GLU A 209 15.04 10.72 -17.28
N TYR A 210 14.25 9.68 -17.55
CA TYR A 210 13.93 8.63 -16.57
C TYR A 210 15.08 7.67 -16.33
N LEU A 211 15.26 7.26 -15.09
CA LEU A 211 16.23 6.22 -14.75
C LEU A 211 15.86 4.88 -15.40
N PHE A 212 14.60 4.46 -15.29
CA PHE A 212 14.17 3.16 -15.81
C PHE A 212 13.53 3.26 -17.19
N ILE A 213 14.10 2.52 -18.14
CA ILE A 213 13.69 2.47 -19.54
C ILE A 213 13.38 1.04 -20.00
N ASN A 214 12.66 0.91 -21.10
CA ASN A 214 12.56 -0.35 -21.82
C ASN A 214 13.89 -0.62 -22.55
N ILE A 215 14.46 -1.79 -22.33
CA ILE A 215 15.78 -2.19 -22.88
C ILE A 215 15.68 -3.13 -24.07
N SER A 216 14.44 -3.55 -24.43
CA SER A 216 14.19 -4.44 -25.57
C SER A 216 12.77 -4.25 -26.10
N GLY A 217 12.51 -4.76 -27.32
CA GLY A 217 11.22 -4.71 -27.99
C GLY A 217 10.91 -3.35 -28.64
N ASP A 218 9.65 -3.16 -29.06
CA ASP A 218 9.19 -1.98 -29.80
C ASP A 218 9.29 -0.65 -29.04
N TYR A 219 9.44 -0.71 -27.74
CA TYR A 219 9.51 0.45 -26.85
C TYR A 219 10.90 0.73 -26.29
N VAL A 220 11.96 0.20 -26.92
CA VAL A 220 13.35 0.45 -26.51
C VAL A 220 13.62 1.94 -26.30
N GLY A 221 14.26 2.30 -25.19
CA GLY A 221 14.58 3.67 -24.82
C GLY A 221 13.40 4.48 -24.27
N LYS A 222 12.16 4.00 -24.36
CA LYS A 222 11.00 4.69 -23.74
C LYS A 222 10.95 4.42 -22.24
N PRO A 223 10.41 5.36 -21.43
CA PRO A 223 10.27 5.19 -20.00
C PRO A 223 9.53 3.90 -19.62
N PHE A 224 10.05 3.18 -18.62
CA PHE A 224 9.50 1.89 -18.22
C PHE A 224 8.20 2.10 -17.43
N LYS A 225 7.17 1.30 -17.73
CA LYS A 225 5.84 1.43 -17.14
C LYS A 225 5.62 0.38 -16.04
N VAL A 226 4.68 0.67 -15.13
CA VAL A 226 4.25 -0.26 -14.07
C VAL A 226 3.83 -1.62 -14.62
N SER A 227 3.11 -1.66 -15.74
CA SER A 227 2.70 -2.90 -16.41
C SER A 227 3.90 -3.77 -16.83
N GLY A 228 4.99 -3.13 -17.29
CA GLY A 228 6.25 -3.80 -17.62
C GLY A 228 6.91 -4.46 -16.41
N VAL A 229 6.89 -3.79 -15.25
CA VAL A 229 7.40 -4.37 -13.98
C VAL A 229 6.60 -5.61 -13.59
N TYR A 230 5.28 -5.56 -13.66
CA TYR A 230 4.47 -6.75 -13.37
C TYR A 230 4.66 -7.88 -14.39
N ALA A 231 4.92 -7.56 -15.67
CA ALA A 231 5.27 -8.55 -16.67
C ALA A 231 6.64 -9.20 -16.37
N MET A 232 7.64 -8.41 -15.98
CA MET A 232 8.93 -8.90 -15.51
C MET A 232 8.78 -9.84 -14.31
N LEU A 233 8.05 -9.41 -13.28
CA LEU A 233 7.83 -10.23 -12.08
C LEU A 233 7.10 -11.54 -12.37
N ARG A 234 6.12 -11.55 -13.29
CA ARG A 234 5.47 -12.79 -13.74
C ARG A 234 6.44 -13.74 -14.44
N ARG A 235 7.37 -13.22 -15.25
CA ARG A 235 8.42 -14.05 -15.88
C ARG A 235 9.35 -14.66 -14.84
N LEU A 236 9.74 -13.89 -13.83
CA LEU A 236 10.56 -14.40 -12.71
C LEU A 236 9.79 -15.43 -11.89
N GLU A 237 8.49 -15.19 -11.59
CA GLU A 237 7.62 -16.18 -10.92
C GLU A 237 7.53 -17.48 -11.72
N SER A 238 7.38 -17.42 -13.04
CA SER A 238 7.34 -18.59 -13.92
C SER A 238 8.64 -19.42 -13.87
N LYS A 239 9.80 -18.75 -13.73
CA LYS A 239 11.11 -19.42 -13.66
C LYS A 239 11.41 -20.01 -12.28
N THR A 240 11.08 -19.27 -11.23
CA THR A 240 11.53 -19.56 -9.85
C THR A 240 10.44 -20.18 -8.98
N GLY A 241 9.17 -20.09 -9.38
CA GLY A 241 8.03 -20.39 -8.53
C GLY A 241 7.79 -19.37 -7.40
N ILE A 242 8.64 -18.32 -7.32
CA ILE A 242 8.59 -17.33 -6.25
C ILE A 242 7.67 -16.17 -6.65
N LYS A 243 6.59 -16.02 -5.93
CA LYS A 243 5.65 -14.92 -6.14
C LYS A 243 6.15 -13.63 -5.50
N ALA A 244 6.53 -12.66 -6.32
CA ALA A 244 6.96 -11.34 -5.90
C ALA A 244 6.02 -10.24 -6.41
N SER A 245 6.01 -9.10 -5.72
CA SER A 245 5.36 -7.88 -6.16
C SER A 245 6.05 -6.67 -5.51
N PRO A 246 5.94 -5.47 -6.09
CA PRO A 246 6.49 -4.25 -5.46
C PRO A 246 5.99 -4.06 -4.03
N HIS A 247 4.74 -4.42 -3.77
CA HIS A 247 4.15 -4.34 -2.43
C HIS A 247 4.78 -5.32 -1.44
N ARG A 248 5.07 -6.55 -1.85
CA ARG A 248 5.78 -7.54 -1.02
C ARG A 248 7.20 -7.13 -0.69
N LEU A 249 7.93 -6.55 -1.65
CA LEU A 249 9.28 -5.99 -1.43
C LEU A 249 9.24 -4.82 -0.45
N ARG A 250 8.24 -3.96 -0.54
CA ARG A 250 8.03 -2.88 0.42
C ARG A 250 7.67 -3.40 1.82
N HIS A 251 6.88 -4.48 1.93
CA HIS A 251 6.65 -5.19 3.20
C HIS A 251 7.95 -5.78 3.75
N TYR A 252 8.78 -6.38 2.88
CA TYR A 252 10.10 -6.86 3.26
C TYR A 252 10.94 -5.74 3.86
N PHE A 253 11.04 -4.59 3.18
CA PHE A 253 11.76 -3.42 3.70
C PHE A 253 11.32 -3.07 5.13
N ALA A 254 10.02 -2.92 5.36
CA ALA A 254 9.48 -2.56 6.66
C ALA A 254 9.84 -3.58 7.75
N ASN A 255 9.66 -4.87 7.46
CA ASN A 255 9.95 -5.95 8.42
C ASN A 255 11.45 -6.12 8.68
N ALA A 256 12.30 -6.01 7.64
CA ALA A 256 13.75 -6.07 7.79
C ALA A 256 14.26 -4.94 8.67
N ARG A 257 13.80 -3.70 8.45
CA ARG A 257 14.20 -2.54 9.27
C ARG A 257 13.70 -2.66 10.72
N ARG A 258 12.50 -3.19 10.92
CA ARG A 258 11.98 -3.47 12.27
C ARG A 258 12.83 -4.50 13.00
N LYS A 259 13.18 -5.61 12.33
CA LYS A 259 14.05 -6.65 12.91
C LYS A 259 15.44 -6.13 13.25
N ASP A 260 15.92 -5.15 12.49
CA ASP A 260 17.19 -4.43 12.72
C ASP A 260 17.07 -3.31 13.79
N GLY A 261 15.94 -3.22 14.47
CA GLY A 261 15.73 -2.30 15.61
C GLY A 261 15.38 -0.86 15.22
N TRP A 262 14.99 -0.58 13.98
CA TRP A 262 14.55 0.76 13.60
C TRP A 262 13.28 1.14 14.33
N LYS A 263 13.22 2.40 14.83
CA LYS A 263 12.02 2.96 15.42
C LYS A 263 10.88 3.01 14.41
N LEU A 264 9.66 2.76 14.86
CA LEU A 264 8.48 2.71 14.02
C LEU A 264 8.24 4.00 13.24
N GLU A 265 8.54 5.15 13.86
CA GLU A 265 8.42 6.47 13.25
C GLU A 265 9.37 6.62 12.05
N LEU A 266 10.62 6.10 12.16
CA LEU A 266 11.59 6.12 11.07
C LEU A 266 11.14 5.23 9.90
N ILE A 267 10.60 4.04 10.21
CA ILE A 267 10.04 3.15 9.18
C ILE A 267 8.85 3.82 8.51
N SER A 268 7.95 4.45 9.28
CA SER A 268 6.79 5.18 8.78
C SER A 268 7.19 6.31 7.84
N GLN A 269 8.21 7.09 8.23
CA GLN A 269 8.74 8.18 7.43
C GLN A 269 9.39 7.66 6.14
N ALA A 270 10.24 6.62 6.22
CA ALA A 270 10.88 6.01 5.06
C ALA A 270 9.85 5.45 4.05
N LEU A 271 8.76 4.89 4.55
CA LEU A 271 7.65 4.43 3.72
C LEU A 271 6.74 5.58 3.21
N GLY A 272 6.83 6.79 3.75
CA GLY A 272 5.91 7.89 3.44
C GLY A 272 4.47 7.54 3.80
N HIS A 273 4.24 7.11 5.03
CA HIS A 273 2.92 6.90 5.58
C HIS A 273 2.50 8.12 6.40
N ARG A 274 1.32 8.68 6.12
CA ARG A 274 0.75 9.78 6.90
C ARG A 274 0.30 9.37 8.30
N SER A 275 0.06 8.09 8.52
CA SER A 275 -0.36 7.51 9.79
C SER A 275 0.52 6.29 10.12
N ILE A 276 0.97 6.21 11.36
CA ILE A 276 1.70 5.06 11.91
C ILE A 276 0.84 3.78 11.85
N GLU A 277 -0.48 3.90 11.99
CA GLU A 277 -1.41 2.78 11.83
C GLU A 277 -1.27 2.09 10.46
N THR A 278 -0.97 2.87 9.41
CA THR A 278 -0.68 2.31 8.09
C THR A 278 0.59 1.48 8.11
N THR A 279 1.62 1.92 8.84
CA THR A 279 2.87 1.17 9.00
C THR A 279 2.65 -0.14 9.77
N MET A 280 1.83 -0.13 10.82
CA MET A 280 1.50 -1.32 11.60
C MET A 280 0.92 -2.45 10.74
N LYS A 281 0.13 -2.13 9.71
CA LYS A 281 -0.41 -3.13 8.76
C LYS A 281 0.65 -3.83 7.90
N TYR A 282 1.85 -3.25 7.82
CA TYR A 282 2.99 -3.82 7.09
C TYR A 282 3.87 -4.70 7.98
N LEU A 283 3.72 -4.61 9.30
CA LEU A 283 4.55 -5.33 10.25
C LEU A 283 3.85 -6.61 10.69
N ASN A 284 4.55 -7.73 10.54
CA ASN A 284 4.13 -9.00 11.06
C ASN A 284 4.77 -9.16 12.44
N ILE A 285 4.04 -8.77 13.49
CA ILE A 285 4.45 -8.97 14.89
C ILE A 285 3.80 -10.27 15.35
N THR A 286 4.60 -11.20 15.88
CA THR A 286 4.12 -12.46 16.43
C THR A 286 4.19 -12.45 17.95
N ASP A 287 3.40 -13.33 18.60
CA ASP A 287 3.44 -13.48 20.06
C ASP A 287 4.81 -14.02 20.51
N GLU A 288 5.45 -14.87 19.69
CA GLU A 288 6.79 -15.39 19.96
C GLU A 288 7.84 -14.27 20.02
N GLU A 289 7.78 -13.30 19.10
CA GLU A 289 8.67 -12.13 19.14
C GLU A 289 8.44 -11.29 20.41
N LEU A 290 7.18 -11.12 20.82
CA LEU A 290 6.85 -10.39 22.05
C LEU A 290 7.44 -11.08 23.28
N ILE A 291 7.34 -12.42 23.35
CA ILE A 291 7.92 -13.22 24.43
C ILE A 291 9.44 -13.08 24.44
N GLN A 292 10.09 -13.27 23.28
CA GLN A 292 11.54 -13.17 23.15
C GLN A 292 12.07 -11.80 23.63
N VAL A 293 11.48 -10.71 23.15
CA VAL A 293 11.88 -9.35 23.55
C VAL A 293 11.65 -9.12 25.04
N SER A 294 10.58 -9.70 25.60
CA SER A 294 10.31 -9.63 27.04
C SER A 294 11.37 -10.39 27.83
N ASP A 295 11.74 -11.58 27.39
CA ASP A 295 12.80 -12.38 28.03
C ASP A 295 14.16 -11.67 27.98
N GLU A 296 14.52 -11.11 26.83
CA GLU A 296 15.75 -10.31 26.68
C GLU A 296 15.76 -9.09 27.62
N PHE A 297 14.62 -8.40 27.74
CA PHE A 297 14.46 -7.26 28.65
C PHE A 297 14.66 -7.69 30.12
N TYR A 298 13.98 -8.75 30.58
CA TYR A 298 14.09 -9.22 31.94
C TYR A 298 15.47 -9.79 32.27
N ASN A 299 16.10 -10.49 31.33
CA ASN A 299 17.47 -10.97 31.48
C ASN A 299 18.47 -9.83 31.63
N LYS A 300 18.28 -8.73 30.92
CA LYS A 300 19.11 -7.54 31.01
C LYS A 300 18.90 -6.75 32.32
N HIS A 301 17.71 -6.85 32.91
CA HIS A 301 17.28 -6.05 34.07
C HIS A 301 16.89 -6.91 35.27
N GLN A 302 17.60 -7.99 35.52
CA GLN A 302 17.28 -9.01 36.56
C GLN A 302 16.98 -8.47 37.94
N ALA A 303 17.55 -7.32 38.32
CA ALA A 303 17.33 -6.71 39.64
C ALA A 303 16.43 -5.45 39.60
N MET A 304 15.70 -5.22 38.54
CA MET A 304 15.01 -3.95 38.26
C MET A 304 14.05 -3.52 39.36
N TYR A 305 13.39 -4.45 40.06
CA TYR A 305 12.41 -4.17 41.08
C TYR A 305 12.88 -4.52 42.51
N GLY A 306 14.12 -4.99 42.70
CA GLY A 306 14.65 -5.37 44.01
C GLY A 306 13.89 -6.49 44.72
N ILE A 307 13.07 -7.27 43.99
CA ILE A 307 12.20 -8.32 44.53
C ILE A 307 13.00 -9.45 45.19
N GLN A 308 14.26 -9.60 44.80
CA GLN A 308 15.18 -10.60 45.40
C GLN A 308 15.34 -10.43 46.91
N ASN A 309 15.06 -9.23 47.43
CA ASN A 309 15.08 -8.93 48.88
C ASN A 309 13.74 -9.20 49.57
N LEU A 310 12.71 -9.60 48.82
CA LEU A 310 11.38 -9.91 49.34
C LEU A 310 11.14 -11.43 49.52
N LEU A 311 12.00 -12.26 48.93
CA LEU A 311 12.03 -13.71 49.05
C LEU A 311 13.09 -14.17 50.07
#